data_44e57b5f645ccf087fc022b70e36874f
#
_entry.id   44e57b5f645ccf087fc022b70e36874f
#
_cell.length_a   1.000
_cell.length_b   1.000
_cell.length_c   1.000
_cell.angle_alpha   90.00
_cell.angle_beta   90.00
_cell.angle_gamma   90.00
#
_symmetry.space_group_name_H-M   'P 1'
#
loop_
_entity.id
_entity.type
_entity.pdbx_description
1 polymer ?
#
loop_
_entity_poly.entity_id
_entity_poly.type
_entity_poly.pdbx_seq_one_letter_code
_entity_poly.pdbx_strand_id
1 'polypeptide(L)'
;MRMNFVFLANDPGGADSLLPVAKAIEMQAEAHVKVLLSGKAAERLPIYKTTKEDTLVFLEQSINNNDDFVLITGTSWNSTIELEAIKLCKDNSIITISILDYWSNYIERFVLYDDYVFPDYLFLMDQMAYDEAVASGINSEIIRIVGTPGLDCYVNRNTKRKSVLFLSQPLSAIKANSNDGYNEFDAFEGVLKACNELNLSIDIKFHPKETDEMKRTFADYQVEGDLIELVNRYDVVVGMNSMGLLQCALMDIPIISFEPNLLTDDKCITNKLNISKCITSYEDLVNQLKILTGTIRNDSKPFWFDGKSTNRCVQELFQIINDREK
;
A
#
# COMPACT_ATOMS: atom_id res chain seq x y z
N MET A 1 12.07 -31.13 7.21
CA MET A 1 11.06 -31.22 6.13
C MET A 1 11.04 -29.89 5.40
N ARG A 2 11.03 -29.83 4.07
CA ARG A 2 10.96 -28.55 3.36
C ARG A 2 9.54 -28.02 3.50
N MET A 3 9.40 -26.79 4.00
CA MET A 3 8.10 -26.15 4.18
C MET A 3 7.66 -25.44 2.91
N ASN A 4 6.38 -25.57 2.57
CA ASN A 4 5.82 -24.92 1.40
C ASN A 4 5.07 -23.65 1.82
N PHE A 5 5.24 -22.55 1.08
CA PHE A 5 4.56 -21.29 1.25
C PHE A 5 3.81 -20.92 -0.02
N VAL A 6 2.52 -20.66 0.10
CA VAL A 6 1.67 -20.23 -1.02
C VAL A 6 1.26 -18.78 -0.77
N PHE A 7 1.69 -17.88 -1.65
CA PHE A 7 1.37 -16.46 -1.63
C PHE A 7 0.31 -16.14 -2.66
N LEU A 8 -0.77 -15.50 -2.24
CA LEU A 8 -1.90 -15.15 -3.11
C LEU A 8 -2.27 -13.68 -2.98
N ALA A 9 -2.28 -12.95 -4.11
CA ALA A 9 -2.79 -11.59 -4.16
C ALA A 9 -3.56 -11.30 -5.45
N ASN A 10 -4.61 -10.48 -5.33
CA ASN A 10 -5.39 -10.01 -6.47
C ASN A 10 -5.11 -8.55 -6.80
N ASP A 11 -4.89 -7.71 -5.80
CA ASP A 11 -4.63 -6.29 -5.96
C ASP A 11 -3.13 -5.96 -5.91
N PRO A 12 -2.67 -4.90 -6.60
CA PRO A 12 -1.28 -4.50 -6.61
C PRO A 12 -0.69 -4.21 -5.22
N GLY A 13 -1.46 -3.58 -4.33
CA GLY A 13 -1.01 -3.29 -2.95
C GLY A 13 -0.72 -4.57 -2.16
N GLY A 14 -1.61 -5.56 -2.25
CA GLY A 14 -1.39 -6.88 -1.68
C GLY A 14 -0.13 -7.55 -2.26
N ALA A 15 0.04 -7.53 -3.59
CA ALA A 15 1.24 -8.09 -4.23
C ALA A 15 2.52 -7.38 -3.77
N ASP A 16 2.51 -6.04 -3.69
CA ASP A 16 3.66 -5.25 -3.22
C ASP A 16 4.04 -5.60 -1.76
N SER A 17 3.07 -5.94 -0.92
CA SER A 17 3.31 -6.39 0.47
C SER A 17 3.81 -7.83 0.56
N LEU A 18 3.33 -8.72 -0.32
CA LEU A 18 3.66 -10.15 -0.27
C LEU A 18 5.00 -10.48 -0.94
N LEU A 19 5.32 -9.87 -2.08
CA LEU A 19 6.47 -10.27 -2.90
C LEU A 19 7.82 -10.11 -2.20
N PRO A 20 8.10 -9.05 -1.39
CA PRO A 20 9.33 -8.97 -0.61
C PRO A 20 9.48 -10.13 0.38
N VAL A 21 8.38 -10.52 1.04
CA VAL A 21 8.35 -11.64 2.00
C VAL A 21 8.58 -12.97 1.27
N ALA A 22 7.86 -13.20 0.17
CA ALA A 22 8.03 -14.40 -0.66
C ALA A 22 9.49 -14.58 -1.12
N LYS A 23 10.09 -13.50 -1.64
CA LYS A 23 11.49 -13.50 -2.07
C LYS A 23 12.47 -13.76 -0.92
N ALA A 24 12.22 -13.17 0.25
CA ALA A 24 13.08 -13.36 1.42
C ALA A 24 13.03 -14.82 1.94
N ILE A 25 11.85 -15.46 1.86
CA ILE A 25 11.69 -16.88 2.21
C ILE A 25 12.34 -17.77 1.16
N GLU A 26 12.15 -17.50 -0.14
CA GLU A 26 12.74 -18.28 -1.24
C GLU A 26 14.27 -18.32 -1.17
N MET A 27 14.90 -17.28 -0.61
CA MET A 27 16.35 -17.25 -0.40
C MET A 27 16.82 -18.18 0.75
N GLN A 28 15.90 -18.75 1.53
CA GLN A 28 16.23 -19.73 2.57
C GLN A 28 16.23 -21.14 2.01
N ALA A 29 17.29 -21.89 2.25
CA ALA A 29 17.58 -23.16 1.58
C ALA A 29 16.55 -24.29 1.80
N GLU A 30 15.64 -24.15 2.77
CA GLU A 30 14.67 -25.19 3.18
C GLU A 30 13.21 -24.84 2.86
N ALA A 31 12.94 -23.77 2.11
CA ALA A 31 11.60 -23.34 1.77
C ALA A 31 11.28 -23.50 0.28
N HIS A 32 10.03 -23.86 -0.03
CA HIS A 32 9.46 -23.77 -1.36
C HIS A 32 8.41 -22.68 -1.39
N VAL A 33 8.51 -21.77 -2.35
CA VAL A 33 7.59 -20.64 -2.49
C VAL A 33 6.81 -20.77 -3.79
N LYS A 34 5.49 -20.70 -3.69
CA LYS A 34 4.57 -20.57 -4.82
C LYS A 34 3.89 -19.22 -4.74
N VAL A 35 4.04 -18.39 -5.77
CA VAL A 35 3.34 -17.11 -5.89
C VAL A 35 2.23 -17.23 -6.91
N LEU A 36 1.04 -16.79 -6.54
CA LEU A 36 -0.18 -16.79 -7.35
C LEU A 36 -0.74 -15.37 -7.37
N LEU A 37 -0.79 -14.74 -8.53
CA LEU A 37 -1.32 -13.40 -8.69
C LEU A 37 -2.52 -13.42 -9.64
N SER A 38 -3.63 -12.80 -9.24
CA SER A 38 -4.81 -12.62 -10.06
C SER A 38 -5.11 -11.13 -10.30
N GLY A 39 -6.16 -10.83 -11.03
CA GLY A 39 -6.62 -9.45 -11.24
C GLY A 39 -5.52 -8.48 -11.67
N LYS A 40 -5.50 -7.31 -11.06
CA LYS A 40 -4.55 -6.23 -11.38
C LYS A 40 -3.11 -6.53 -10.94
N ALA A 41 -2.91 -7.36 -9.93
CA ALA A 41 -1.58 -7.83 -9.55
C ALA A 41 -0.94 -8.66 -10.68
N ALA A 42 -1.71 -9.54 -11.32
CA ALA A 42 -1.25 -10.37 -12.44
C ALA A 42 -0.90 -9.56 -13.70
N GLU A 43 -1.55 -8.41 -13.92
CA GLU A 43 -1.21 -7.52 -15.03
C GLU A 43 0.20 -6.92 -14.88
N ARG A 44 0.63 -6.63 -13.64
CA ARG A 44 1.98 -6.11 -13.36
C ARG A 44 3.08 -7.18 -13.45
N LEU A 45 2.78 -8.41 -13.05
CA LEU A 45 3.72 -9.53 -12.99
C LEU A 45 3.12 -10.80 -13.61
N PRO A 46 2.99 -10.86 -14.95
CA PRO A 46 2.30 -11.94 -15.64
C PRO A 46 2.90 -13.35 -15.41
N ILE A 47 4.16 -13.43 -15.00
CA ILE A 47 4.85 -14.71 -14.69
C ILE A 47 4.17 -15.48 -13.55
N TYR A 48 3.47 -14.77 -12.64
CA TYR A 48 2.76 -15.36 -11.50
C TYR A 48 1.24 -15.44 -11.72
N LYS A 49 0.78 -15.16 -12.95
CA LYS A 49 -0.64 -15.08 -13.27
C LYS A 49 -1.37 -16.39 -13.00
N THR A 50 -2.51 -16.27 -12.32
CA THR A 50 -3.48 -17.35 -12.10
C THR A 50 -4.90 -16.82 -12.30
N THR A 51 -5.86 -17.76 -12.43
CA THR A 51 -7.29 -17.45 -12.29
C THR A 51 -7.78 -17.86 -10.91
N LYS A 52 -8.98 -17.45 -10.56
CA LYS A 52 -9.63 -17.89 -9.30
C LYS A 52 -9.83 -19.40 -9.30
N GLU A 53 -10.32 -19.94 -10.41
CA GLU A 53 -10.59 -21.37 -10.60
C GLU A 53 -9.29 -22.18 -10.47
N ASP A 54 -8.24 -21.78 -11.19
CA ASP A 54 -6.95 -22.47 -11.14
C ASP A 54 -6.32 -22.40 -9.73
N THR A 55 -6.50 -21.29 -9.01
CA THR A 55 -6.02 -21.14 -7.65
C THR A 55 -6.71 -22.12 -6.69
N LEU A 56 -8.03 -22.19 -6.73
CA LEU A 56 -8.79 -23.08 -5.85
C LEU A 56 -8.51 -24.54 -6.18
N VAL A 57 -8.44 -24.91 -7.47
CA VAL A 57 -8.07 -26.27 -7.89
C VAL A 57 -6.67 -26.63 -7.40
N PHE A 58 -5.69 -25.71 -7.50
CA PHE A 58 -4.34 -25.95 -6.99
C PHE A 58 -4.34 -26.20 -5.47
N LEU A 59 -5.06 -25.38 -4.69
CA LEU A 59 -5.15 -25.55 -3.23
C LEU A 59 -5.84 -26.86 -2.87
N GLU A 60 -6.96 -27.22 -3.51
CA GLU A 60 -7.66 -28.48 -3.31
C GLU A 60 -6.77 -29.70 -3.60
N GLN A 61 -5.99 -29.65 -4.69
CA GLN A 61 -5.05 -30.72 -5.03
C GLN A 61 -3.95 -30.86 -3.97
N SER A 62 -3.36 -29.73 -3.51
CA SER A 62 -2.35 -29.76 -2.46
C SER A 62 -2.90 -30.31 -1.15
N ILE A 63 -4.13 -29.93 -0.77
CA ILE A 63 -4.81 -30.48 0.42
C ILE A 63 -5.05 -31.99 0.27
N ASN A 64 -5.56 -32.45 -0.87
CA ASN A 64 -5.82 -33.87 -1.13
C ASN A 64 -4.55 -34.72 -1.16
N ASN A 65 -3.41 -34.12 -1.56
CA ASN A 65 -2.10 -34.77 -1.51
C ASN A 65 -1.50 -34.79 -0.09
N ASN A 66 -2.14 -34.17 0.89
CA ASN A 66 -1.59 -33.91 2.23
C ASN A 66 -0.27 -33.13 2.20
N ASP A 67 -0.14 -32.19 1.26
CA ASP A 67 1.00 -31.27 1.26
C ASP A 67 0.93 -30.39 2.49
N ASP A 68 2.02 -30.26 3.23
CA ASP A 68 2.14 -29.31 4.32
C ASP A 68 2.51 -27.93 3.76
N PHE A 69 1.65 -26.95 3.91
CA PHE A 69 1.90 -25.60 3.44
C PHE A 69 1.21 -24.55 4.32
N VAL A 70 1.67 -23.30 4.19
CA VAL A 70 1.04 -22.12 4.79
C VAL A 70 0.52 -21.22 3.67
N LEU A 71 -0.73 -20.76 3.77
CA LEU A 71 -1.32 -19.79 2.85
C LEU A 71 -1.08 -18.37 3.38
N ILE A 72 -0.44 -17.52 2.58
CA ILE A 72 -0.25 -16.10 2.87
C ILE A 72 -0.98 -15.28 1.81
N THR A 73 -1.90 -14.41 2.23
CA THR A 73 -2.73 -13.62 1.31
C THR A 73 -2.51 -12.12 1.47
N GLY A 74 -2.75 -11.39 0.39
CA GLY A 74 -3.13 -9.99 0.47
C GLY A 74 -4.56 -9.82 0.97
N THR A 75 -5.11 -8.61 0.80
CA THR A 75 -6.48 -8.28 1.19
C THR A 75 -7.11 -7.40 0.12
N SER A 76 -7.80 -8.01 -0.83
CA SER A 76 -8.40 -7.30 -1.95
C SER A 76 -9.77 -6.71 -1.61
N TRP A 77 -10.07 -5.56 -2.19
CA TRP A 77 -11.38 -4.91 -2.01
C TRP A 77 -12.46 -5.42 -2.95
N ASN A 78 -12.11 -5.82 -4.17
CA ASN A 78 -13.05 -6.15 -5.25
C ASN A 78 -12.92 -7.59 -5.74
N SER A 79 -12.40 -8.49 -4.92
CA SER A 79 -12.23 -9.90 -5.26
C SER A 79 -12.50 -10.77 -4.05
N THR A 80 -13.06 -11.95 -4.28
CA THR A 80 -13.32 -12.95 -3.24
C THR A 80 -12.27 -14.06 -3.21
N ILE A 81 -11.31 -14.04 -4.13
CA ILE A 81 -10.35 -15.14 -4.31
C ILE A 81 -9.53 -15.43 -3.05
N GLU A 82 -9.05 -14.38 -2.37
CA GLU A 82 -8.26 -14.52 -1.15
C GLU A 82 -9.12 -15.07 -0.01
N LEU A 83 -10.35 -14.57 0.16
CA LEU A 83 -11.27 -15.04 1.21
C LEU A 83 -11.74 -16.47 0.98
N GLU A 84 -12.02 -16.85 -0.26
CA GLU A 84 -12.37 -18.23 -0.60
C GLU A 84 -11.19 -19.18 -0.37
N ALA A 85 -9.97 -18.77 -0.68
CA ALA A 85 -8.76 -19.51 -0.40
C ALA A 85 -8.52 -19.66 1.12
N ILE A 86 -8.70 -18.57 1.90
CA ILE A 86 -8.62 -18.61 3.37
C ILE A 86 -9.64 -19.61 3.92
N LYS A 87 -10.90 -19.51 3.48
CA LYS A 87 -11.97 -20.42 3.94
C LYS A 87 -11.63 -21.86 3.64
N LEU A 88 -11.25 -22.17 2.39
CA LEU A 88 -10.87 -23.52 1.98
C LEU A 88 -9.72 -24.09 2.83
N CYS A 89 -8.68 -23.31 3.06
CA CYS A 89 -7.52 -23.71 3.86
C CYS A 89 -7.89 -23.93 5.34
N LYS A 90 -8.67 -23.04 5.94
CA LYS A 90 -9.12 -23.16 7.34
C LYS A 90 -10.01 -24.38 7.55
N ASP A 91 -10.93 -24.64 6.63
CA ASP A 91 -11.81 -25.82 6.68
C ASP A 91 -11.00 -27.14 6.64
N ASN A 92 -9.74 -27.08 6.18
CA ASN A 92 -8.80 -28.20 6.11
C ASN A 92 -7.61 -28.07 7.09
N SER A 93 -7.70 -27.21 8.10
CA SER A 93 -6.67 -27.01 9.14
C SER A 93 -5.32 -26.55 8.62
N ILE A 94 -5.26 -25.89 7.46
CA ILE A 94 -4.07 -25.24 6.92
C ILE A 94 -3.97 -23.82 7.52
N ILE A 95 -2.77 -23.44 7.98
CA ILE A 95 -2.51 -22.09 8.53
C ILE A 95 -2.73 -21.04 7.45
N THR A 96 -3.46 -20.00 7.80
CA THR A 96 -3.75 -18.85 6.94
C THR A 96 -3.29 -17.55 7.57
N ILE A 97 -2.59 -16.72 6.80
CA ILE A 97 -2.07 -15.43 7.24
C ILE A 97 -2.43 -14.38 6.19
N SER A 98 -2.94 -13.24 6.61
CA SER A 98 -3.15 -12.10 5.71
C SER A 98 -2.25 -10.94 6.08
N ILE A 99 -1.64 -10.29 5.08
CA ILE A 99 -0.83 -9.07 5.26
C ILE A 99 -1.64 -7.90 4.72
N LEU A 100 -2.01 -6.97 5.59
CA LEU A 100 -2.74 -5.76 5.22
C LEU A 100 -1.77 -4.77 4.54
N ASP A 101 -2.24 -4.11 3.50
CA ASP A 101 -1.44 -3.21 2.67
C ASP A 101 -1.77 -1.72 2.89
N TYR A 102 -2.85 -1.41 3.61
CA TYR A 102 -3.31 -0.04 3.82
C TYR A 102 -4.13 0.14 5.11
N TRP A 103 -4.11 1.33 5.69
CA TRP A 103 -4.74 1.74 6.96
C TRP A 103 -6.22 2.08 6.80
N SER A 104 -7.04 1.15 6.31
CA SER A 104 -8.50 1.34 6.23
C SER A 104 -9.25 0.06 5.93
N ASN A 105 -10.57 0.09 6.16
CA ASN A 105 -11.49 -0.98 5.80
C ASN A 105 -11.08 -2.31 6.43
N TYR A 106 -10.77 -2.29 7.72
CA TYR A 106 -10.17 -3.44 8.40
C TYR A 106 -11.09 -4.66 8.41
N ILE A 107 -12.34 -4.49 8.85
CA ILE A 107 -13.30 -5.61 8.93
C ILE A 107 -13.98 -5.89 7.58
N GLU A 108 -14.20 -4.84 6.79
CA GLU A 108 -14.91 -4.95 5.51
C GLU A 108 -14.16 -5.79 4.48
N ARG A 109 -12.81 -5.86 4.58
CA ARG A 109 -11.97 -6.69 3.71
C ARG A 109 -12.17 -8.18 3.92
N PHE A 110 -12.80 -8.57 5.02
CA PHE A 110 -13.02 -9.98 5.40
C PHE A 110 -14.47 -10.44 5.25
N VAL A 111 -15.29 -9.68 4.53
CA VAL A 111 -16.66 -10.05 4.20
C VAL A 111 -16.68 -10.92 2.95
N LEU A 112 -17.06 -12.19 3.10
CA LEU A 112 -17.31 -13.11 2.00
C LEU A 112 -18.83 -13.40 1.95
N TYR A 113 -19.49 -12.86 0.92
CA TYR A 113 -20.95 -12.85 0.80
C TYR A 113 -21.57 -12.14 2.02
N ASP A 114 -22.25 -12.87 2.93
CA ASP A 114 -22.87 -12.32 4.13
C ASP A 114 -22.12 -12.71 5.43
N ASP A 115 -20.98 -13.42 5.31
CA ASP A 115 -20.20 -13.94 6.43
C ASP A 115 -18.83 -13.28 6.54
N TYR A 116 -18.26 -13.29 7.75
CA TYR A 116 -16.87 -12.89 7.98
C TYR A 116 -15.92 -14.10 7.87
N VAL A 117 -14.88 -13.97 7.05
CA VAL A 117 -13.83 -14.97 6.88
C VAL A 117 -12.48 -14.37 7.26
N PHE A 118 -12.08 -14.55 8.51
CA PHE A 118 -10.78 -14.09 9.01
C PHE A 118 -9.69 -15.15 8.82
N PRO A 119 -8.44 -14.75 8.53
CA PRO A 119 -7.28 -15.64 8.60
C PRO A 119 -7.01 -16.07 10.06
N ASP A 120 -6.11 -17.03 10.25
CA ASP A 120 -5.64 -17.40 11.59
C ASP A 120 -4.75 -16.29 12.18
N TYR A 121 -4.00 -15.58 11.34
CA TYR A 121 -3.20 -14.42 11.74
C TYR A 121 -3.35 -13.28 10.74
N LEU A 122 -3.44 -12.07 11.28
CA LEU A 122 -3.52 -10.82 10.52
C LEU A 122 -2.30 -9.95 10.82
N PHE A 123 -1.49 -9.70 9.81
CA PHE A 123 -0.30 -8.86 9.93
C PHE A 123 -0.63 -7.42 9.57
N LEU A 124 -0.38 -6.53 10.52
CA LEU A 124 -0.65 -5.10 10.41
C LEU A 124 0.62 -4.26 10.46
N MET A 125 0.47 -3.02 10.01
CA MET A 125 1.56 -2.10 9.81
C MET A 125 2.14 -1.56 11.12
N ASP A 126 1.28 -1.06 12.02
CA ASP A 126 1.68 -0.33 13.22
C ASP A 126 0.61 -0.39 14.33
N GLN A 127 0.87 0.30 15.43
CA GLN A 127 -0.06 0.34 16.57
C GLN A 127 -1.38 1.04 16.21
N MET A 128 -1.35 2.06 15.34
CA MET A 128 -2.58 2.75 14.91
C MET A 128 -3.48 1.79 14.15
N ALA A 129 -2.92 1.00 13.20
CA ALA A 129 -3.66 -0.02 12.48
C ALA A 129 -4.22 -1.10 13.41
N TYR A 130 -3.46 -1.50 14.43
CA TYR A 130 -3.92 -2.41 15.47
C TYR A 130 -5.13 -1.87 16.22
N ASP A 131 -5.04 -0.63 16.72
CA ASP A 131 -6.08 -0.01 17.52
C ASP A 131 -7.38 0.17 16.70
N GLU A 132 -7.26 0.62 15.44
CA GLU A 132 -8.38 0.77 14.51
C GLU A 132 -9.00 -0.59 14.12
N ALA A 133 -8.19 -1.62 13.89
CA ALA A 133 -8.67 -2.96 13.57
C ALA A 133 -9.46 -3.57 14.73
N VAL A 134 -8.95 -3.46 15.97
CA VAL A 134 -9.65 -3.92 17.17
C VAL A 134 -10.95 -3.13 17.39
N ALA A 135 -10.93 -1.81 17.20
CA ALA A 135 -12.11 -0.97 17.30
C ALA A 135 -13.17 -1.33 16.24
N SER A 136 -12.78 -1.82 15.07
CA SER A 136 -13.69 -2.31 14.02
C SER A 136 -14.31 -3.68 14.33
N GLY A 137 -13.82 -4.39 15.36
CA GLY A 137 -14.35 -5.69 15.80
C GLY A 137 -13.46 -6.91 15.46
N ILE A 138 -12.23 -6.71 14.97
CA ILE A 138 -11.30 -7.81 14.74
C ILE A 138 -10.72 -8.28 16.09
N ASN A 139 -10.66 -9.61 16.29
CA ASN A 139 -10.06 -10.19 17.49
C ASN A 139 -8.57 -9.88 17.58
N SER A 140 -8.15 -9.23 18.66
CA SER A 140 -6.76 -8.85 18.91
C SER A 140 -5.77 -10.03 18.94
N GLU A 141 -6.23 -11.24 19.28
CA GLU A 141 -5.38 -12.42 19.38
C GLU A 141 -4.79 -12.86 18.05
N ILE A 142 -5.49 -12.60 16.93
CA ILE A 142 -5.00 -12.94 15.60
C ILE A 142 -4.03 -11.89 15.03
N ILE A 143 -3.95 -10.70 15.63
CA ILE A 143 -3.19 -9.57 15.08
C ILE A 143 -1.71 -9.66 15.47
N ARG A 144 -0.83 -9.36 14.50
CA ARG A 144 0.61 -9.16 14.69
C ARG A 144 1.04 -7.85 14.02
N ILE A 145 1.83 -7.05 14.72
CA ILE A 145 2.38 -5.81 14.18
C ILE A 145 3.77 -6.09 13.61
N VAL A 146 3.91 -6.00 12.29
CA VAL A 146 5.13 -6.39 11.57
C VAL A 146 5.72 -5.28 10.70
N GLY A 147 4.96 -4.21 10.45
CA GLY A 147 5.32 -3.16 9.50
C GLY A 147 4.72 -3.39 8.12
N THR A 148 5.27 -2.71 7.12
CA THR A 148 4.79 -2.73 5.73
C THR A 148 5.89 -3.19 4.79
N PRO A 149 5.98 -4.50 4.46
CA PRO A 149 7.07 -5.04 3.63
C PRO A 149 7.20 -4.35 2.28
N GLY A 150 6.09 -3.98 1.65
CA GLY A 150 6.08 -3.28 0.36
C GLY A 150 6.74 -1.91 0.38
N LEU A 151 6.97 -1.34 1.56
CA LEU A 151 7.62 -0.03 1.72
C LEU A 151 9.11 -0.12 2.04
N ASP A 152 9.65 -1.29 2.33
CA ASP A 152 11.08 -1.45 2.69
C ASP A 152 12.02 -0.97 1.59
N CYS A 153 11.62 -1.07 0.31
CA CYS A 153 12.44 -0.64 -0.83
C CYS A 153 12.60 0.89 -0.95
N TYR A 154 11.77 1.68 -0.25
CA TYR A 154 11.82 3.14 -0.28
C TYR A 154 12.77 3.75 0.76
N VAL A 155 13.34 2.95 1.62
CA VAL A 155 14.29 3.40 2.65
C VAL A 155 15.67 3.64 2.02
N ASN A 156 16.17 4.89 2.10
CA ASN A 156 17.49 5.36 1.66
C ASN A 156 17.72 5.61 0.16
N ARG A 157 17.33 6.80 -0.34
CA ARG A 157 17.88 7.36 -1.59
C ARG A 157 17.95 8.88 -1.51
N ASN A 158 19.14 9.44 -1.74
CA ASN A 158 19.44 10.90 -1.64
C ASN A 158 19.89 11.48 -2.98
N THR A 159 19.21 12.53 -3.52
CA THR A 159 19.77 13.54 -4.46
C THR A 159 18.87 14.78 -4.59
N LYS A 160 19.43 15.98 -4.80
CA LYS A 160 18.78 17.32 -4.76
C LYS A 160 18.29 17.82 -6.13
N ARG A 161 17.11 18.52 -6.19
CA ARG A 161 16.66 19.37 -7.31
C ARG A 161 15.55 20.38 -6.91
N LYS A 162 15.30 21.39 -7.78
CA LYS A 162 14.32 22.49 -7.56
C LYS A 162 13.06 22.30 -8.41
N SER A 163 12.19 21.36 -8.07
CA SER A 163 10.94 21.14 -8.80
C SER A 163 9.90 20.39 -7.96
N VAL A 164 8.65 20.52 -8.33
CA VAL A 164 7.50 19.91 -7.67
C VAL A 164 6.96 18.77 -8.53
N LEU A 165 6.71 17.61 -7.92
CA LEU A 165 5.96 16.52 -8.53
C LEU A 165 4.56 16.47 -7.89
N PHE A 166 3.51 16.54 -8.70
CA PHE A 166 2.15 16.28 -8.25
C PHE A 166 1.76 14.81 -8.52
N LEU A 167 1.29 14.12 -7.49
CA LEU A 167 0.74 12.77 -7.59
C LEU A 167 -0.77 12.85 -7.69
N SER A 168 -1.30 12.61 -8.88
CA SER A 168 -2.74 12.64 -9.12
C SER A 168 -3.45 11.38 -8.61
N GLN A 169 -4.73 11.53 -8.27
CA GLN A 169 -5.65 10.45 -7.92
C GLN A 169 -7.02 10.75 -8.51
N PRO A 170 -7.75 9.78 -9.09
CA PRO A 170 -9.03 9.99 -9.75
C PRO A 170 -10.18 10.14 -8.73
N LEU A 171 -10.15 11.17 -7.89
CA LEU A 171 -11.16 11.39 -6.85
C LEU A 171 -12.54 11.63 -7.42
N SER A 172 -12.64 12.35 -8.53
CA SER A 172 -13.91 12.62 -9.23
C SER A 172 -14.58 11.34 -9.74
N ALA A 173 -13.80 10.30 -10.04
CA ALA A 173 -14.34 9.00 -10.50
C ALA A 173 -14.85 8.12 -9.33
N ILE A 174 -14.60 8.50 -8.08
CA ILE A 174 -14.95 7.71 -6.89
C ILE A 174 -16.14 8.35 -6.18
N LYS A 175 -17.34 7.73 -6.27
CA LYS A 175 -18.57 8.25 -5.64
C LYS A 175 -18.45 8.55 -4.15
N ALA A 176 -17.64 7.80 -3.42
CA ALA A 176 -17.41 8.01 -1.99
C ALA A 176 -16.74 9.35 -1.68
N ASN A 177 -16.07 9.97 -2.66
CA ASN A 177 -15.36 11.24 -2.50
C ASN A 177 -16.18 12.45 -3.00
N SER A 178 -17.40 12.25 -3.49
CA SER A 178 -18.23 13.34 -4.04
C SER A 178 -18.55 14.45 -3.06
N ASN A 179 -18.39 14.22 -1.75
CA ASN A 179 -18.66 15.18 -0.68
C ASN A 179 -17.39 15.75 -0.03
N ASP A 180 -16.20 15.42 -0.53
CA ASP A 180 -14.94 15.87 0.07
C ASP A 180 -14.69 17.38 -0.13
N GLY A 181 -15.43 18.03 -1.02
CA GLY A 181 -15.35 19.48 -1.26
C GLY A 181 -14.34 19.88 -2.33
N TYR A 182 -13.59 18.94 -2.88
CA TYR A 182 -12.59 19.15 -3.92
C TYR A 182 -12.40 17.87 -4.78
N ASN A 183 -11.69 18.02 -5.88
CA ASN A 183 -11.26 16.90 -6.73
C ASN A 183 -9.80 17.09 -7.20
N GLU A 184 -9.33 16.20 -8.03
CA GLU A 184 -7.95 16.22 -8.55
C GLU A 184 -7.64 17.45 -9.42
N PHE A 185 -8.62 18.02 -10.11
CA PHE A 185 -8.47 19.24 -10.89
C PHE A 185 -8.23 20.43 -9.96
N ASP A 186 -9.08 20.61 -8.95
CA ASP A 186 -8.96 21.68 -7.96
C ASP A 186 -7.61 21.66 -7.26
N ALA A 187 -7.15 20.44 -6.89
CA ALA A 187 -5.87 20.25 -6.23
C ALA A 187 -4.69 20.59 -7.15
N PHE A 188 -4.68 20.04 -8.39
CA PHE A 188 -3.57 20.30 -9.31
C PHE A 188 -3.50 21.76 -9.77
N GLU A 189 -4.64 22.38 -10.09
CA GLU A 189 -4.69 23.80 -10.47
C GLU A 189 -4.18 24.71 -9.36
N GLY A 190 -4.52 24.42 -8.10
CA GLY A 190 -4.00 25.11 -6.93
C GLY A 190 -2.47 25.02 -6.83
N VAL A 191 -1.92 23.81 -7.01
CA VAL A 191 -0.47 23.59 -6.97
C VAL A 191 0.24 24.24 -8.17
N LEU A 192 -0.31 24.13 -9.37
CA LEU A 192 0.20 24.76 -10.58
C LEU A 192 0.28 26.29 -10.44
N LYS A 193 -0.79 26.91 -9.92
CA LYS A 193 -0.83 28.34 -9.64
C LYS A 193 0.26 28.74 -8.64
N ALA A 194 0.42 27.98 -7.56
CA ALA A 194 1.44 28.25 -6.53
C ALA A 194 2.86 28.07 -7.09
N CYS A 195 3.11 27.06 -7.91
CA CYS A 195 4.40 26.87 -8.58
C CYS A 195 4.73 28.02 -9.54
N ASN A 196 3.76 28.50 -10.30
CA ASN A 196 3.94 29.66 -11.20
C ASN A 196 4.27 30.94 -10.40
N GLU A 197 3.58 31.19 -9.27
CA GLU A 197 3.87 32.33 -8.39
C GLU A 197 5.30 32.27 -7.82
N LEU A 198 5.78 31.07 -7.49
CA LEU A 198 7.08 30.82 -6.88
C LEU A 198 8.22 30.58 -7.89
N ASN A 199 7.93 30.60 -9.19
CA ASN A 199 8.87 30.23 -10.26
C ASN A 199 9.48 28.82 -10.05
N LEU A 200 8.66 27.84 -9.62
CA LEU A 200 9.01 26.44 -9.50
C LEU A 200 8.53 25.69 -10.75
N SER A 201 9.33 24.76 -11.24
CA SER A 201 8.86 23.80 -12.25
C SER A 201 7.95 22.76 -11.59
N ILE A 202 6.95 22.29 -12.34
CA ILE A 202 6.01 21.27 -11.88
C ILE A 202 5.77 20.24 -12.96
N ASP A 203 5.75 18.98 -12.56
CA ASP A 203 5.28 17.85 -13.36
C ASP A 203 4.16 17.11 -12.63
N ILE A 204 3.31 16.39 -13.40
CA ILE A 204 2.25 15.55 -12.87
C ILE A 204 2.51 14.09 -13.21
N LYS A 205 2.45 13.22 -12.20
CA LYS A 205 2.35 11.78 -12.38
C LYS A 205 0.92 11.34 -12.19
N PHE A 206 0.30 10.90 -13.29
CA PHE A 206 -1.07 10.39 -13.24
C PHE A 206 -1.15 9.03 -12.56
N HIS A 207 -2.21 8.85 -11.79
CA HIS A 207 -2.58 7.53 -11.28
C HIS A 207 -2.92 6.58 -12.45
N PRO A 208 -2.62 5.28 -12.38
CA PRO A 208 -2.97 4.33 -13.47
C PRO A 208 -4.45 4.32 -13.87
N LYS A 209 -5.33 4.60 -12.91
CA LYS A 209 -6.80 4.68 -13.11
C LYS A 209 -7.30 6.12 -13.34
N GLU A 210 -6.40 7.05 -13.68
CA GLU A 210 -6.77 8.46 -13.89
C GLU A 210 -7.71 8.64 -15.07
N THR A 211 -8.58 9.66 -14.97
CA THR A 211 -9.55 9.97 -16.01
C THR A 211 -8.88 10.46 -17.30
N ASP A 212 -9.48 10.15 -18.45
CA ASP A 212 -8.98 10.63 -19.74
C ASP A 212 -9.09 12.16 -19.86
N GLU A 213 -10.03 12.77 -19.14
CA GLU A 213 -10.21 14.22 -19.09
C GLU A 213 -9.02 14.87 -18.40
N MET A 214 -8.66 14.40 -17.20
CA MET A 214 -7.51 14.91 -16.43
C MET A 214 -6.20 14.77 -17.24
N LYS A 215 -5.98 13.60 -17.84
CA LYS A 215 -4.78 13.35 -18.69
C LYS A 215 -4.70 14.27 -19.90
N ARG A 216 -5.82 14.52 -20.59
CA ARG A 216 -5.84 15.44 -21.75
C ARG A 216 -5.64 16.89 -21.34
N THR A 217 -6.29 17.32 -20.25
CA THR A 217 -6.21 18.71 -19.78
C THR A 217 -4.81 19.11 -19.37
N PHE A 218 -4.06 18.19 -18.74
CA PHE A 218 -2.73 18.47 -18.21
C PHE A 218 -1.61 17.65 -18.87
N ALA A 219 -1.80 17.27 -20.14
CA ALA A 219 -0.85 16.46 -20.90
C ALA A 219 0.57 17.07 -20.96
N ASP A 220 0.68 18.40 -21.04
CA ASP A 220 1.94 19.12 -21.12
C ASP A 220 2.81 19.02 -19.84
N TYR A 221 2.20 18.64 -18.71
CA TYR A 221 2.88 18.45 -17.43
C TYR A 221 3.18 16.99 -17.13
N GLN A 222 2.70 16.06 -17.96
CA GLN A 222 2.82 14.64 -17.70
C GLN A 222 4.26 14.16 -17.64
N VAL A 223 4.57 13.37 -16.61
CA VAL A 223 5.80 12.58 -16.52
C VAL A 223 5.49 11.11 -16.35
N GLU A 224 6.24 10.27 -17.08
CA GLU A 224 6.13 8.82 -17.00
C GLU A 224 7.35 8.22 -16.29
N GLY A 225 7.18 7.02 -15.75
CA GLY A 225 8.24 6.27 -15.08
C GLY A 225 7.82 5.71 -13.73
N ASP A 226 8.69 4.89 -13.17
CA ASP A 226 8.52 4.38 -11.82
C ASP A 226 8.65 5.50 -10.78
N LEU A 227 7.81 5.47 -9.74
CA LEU A 227 7.81 6.52 -8.71
C LEU A 227 9.17 6.64 -8.01
N ILE A 228 9.82 5.50 -7.74
CA ILE A 228 11.13 5.46 -7.04
C ILE A 228 12.22 6.18 -7.85
N GLU A 229 12.18 6.04 -9.17
CA GLU A 229 13.15 6.68 -10.06
C GLU A 229 12.84 8.16 -10.26
N LEU A 230 11.55 8.49 -10.36
CA LEU A 230 11.10 9.87 -10.62
C LEU A 230 11.35 10.79 -9.44
N VAL A 231 10.96 10.39 -8.23
CA VAL A 231 10.93 11.29 -7.06
C VAL A 231 12.29 11.86 -6.70
N ASN A 232 13.38 11.17 -7.06
CA ASN A 232 14.73 11.69 -6.88
C ASN A 232 15.02 12.95 -7.73
N ARG A 233 14.13 13.33 -8.64
CA ARG A 233 14.25 14.50 -9.50
C ARG A 233 13.56 15.74 -8.93
N TYR A 234 12.85 15.61 -7.81
CA TYR A 234 12.00 16.68 -7.28
C TYR A 234 12.38 17.04 -5.85
N ASP A 235 12.22 18.32 -5.50
CA ASP A 235 12.47 18.80 -4.13
C ASP A 235 11.28 18.51 -3.21
N VAL A 236 10.07 18.56 -3.77
CA VAL A 236 8.82 18.40 -3.04
C VAL A 236 7.85 17.57 -3.87
N VAL A 237 7.17 16.65 -3.22
CA VAL A 237 6.04 15.91 -3.81
C VAL A 237 4.75 16.39 -3.17
N VAL A 238 3.79 16.78 -3.99
CA VAL A 238 2.45 17.19 -3.56
C VAL A 238 1.44 16.16 -4.03
N GLY A 239 0.51 15.81 -3.20
CA GLY A 239 -0.62 14.94 -3.54
C GLY A 239 -1.77 15.20 -2.60
N MET A 240 -2.83 14.43 -2.71
CA MET A 240 -3.98 14.52 -1.83
C MET A 240 -3.85 13.50 -0.70
N ASN A 241 -4.53 12.36 -0.77
CA ASN A 241 -4.48 11.31 0.26
C ASN A 241 -3.87 9.99 -0.29
N SER A 242 -2.84 10.10 -1.11
CA SER A 242 -2.22 8.98 -1.83
C SER A 242 -1.20 8.21 -1.00
N MET A 243 -1.16 6.88 -1.15
CA MET A 243 -0.05 6.06 -0.66
C MET A 243 1.30 6.50 -1.25
N GLY A 244 1.31 7.07 -2.45
CA GLY A 244 2.51 7.63 -3.06
C GLY A 244 3.19 8.71 -2.22
N LEU A 245 2.44 9.51 -1.43
CA LEU A 245 3.02 10.46 -0.49
C LEU A 245 3.83 9.78 0.61
N LEU A 246 3.31 8.69 1.18
CA LEU A 246 4.03 7.92 2.18
C LEU A 246 5.31 7.31 1.60
N GLN A 247 5.22 6.75 0.39
CA GLN A 247 6.39 6.22 -0.31
C GLN A 247 7.48 7.29 -0.50
N CYS A 248 7.09 8.49 -0.92
CA CYS A 248 8.02 9.61 -1.08
C CYS A 248 8.64 10.06 0.25
N ALA A 249 7.82 10.15 1.31
CA ALA A 249 8.32 10.51 2.64
C ALA A 249 9.36 9.52 3.17
N LEU A 250 9.16 8.21 2.91
CA LEU A 250 10.12 7.16 3.29
C LEU A 250 11.46 7.26 2.52
N MET A 251 11.45 7.91 1.38
CA MET A 251 12.65 8.22 0.60
C MET A 251 13.30 9.56 0.99
N ASP A 252 12.89 10.14 2.11
CA ASP A 252 13.33 11.46 2.59
C ASP A 252 13.02 12.61 1.60
N ILE A 253 12.00 12.45 0.75
CA ILE A 253 11.50 13.51 -0.10
C ILE A 253 10.44 14.30 0.68
N PRO A 254 10.56 15.63 0.79
CA PRO A 254 9.53 16.47 1.40
C PRO A 254 8.18 16.28 0.70
N ILE A 255 7.12 16.15 1.49
CA ILE A 255 5.78 15.92 0.97
C ILE A 255 4.79 16.98 1.48
N ILE A 256 3.76 17.23 0.68
CA ILE A 256 2.60 18.05 1.04
C ILE A 256 1.33 17.24 0.73
N SER A 257 0.46 17.06 1.74
CA SER A 257 -0.92 16.66 1.54
C SER A 257 -1.74 17.92 1.31
N PHE A 258 -2.20 18.14 0.06
CA PHE A 258 -3.01 19.31 -0.31
C PHE A 258 -4.41 18.86 -0.72
N GLU A 259 -5.38 19.18 0.12
CA GLU A 259 -6.80 18.84 -0.01
C GLU A 259 -7.62 20.13 0.07
N PRO A 260 -7.69 20.93 -1.02
CA PRO A 260 -8.27 22.26 -0.98
C PRO A 260 -9.75 22.25 -0.57
N ASN A 261 -10.09 23.04 0.45
CA ASN A 261 -11.46 23.15 0.96
C ASN A 261 -12.06 21.81 1.45
N LEU A 262 -11.24 20.90 1.97
CA LEU A 262 -11.69 19.60 2.50
C LEU A 262 -12.88 19.79 3.47
N LEU A 263 -14.00 19.13 3.20
CA LEU A 263 -15.25 19.20 3.98
C LEU A 263 -15.49 17.96 4.85
N THR A 264 -14.72 16.90 4.64
CA THR A 264 -14.83 15.63 5.38
C THR A 264 -13.61 15.42 6.26
N ASP A 265 -13.57 14.32 6.98
CA ASP A 265 -12.39 13.92 7.77
C ASP A 265 -11.18 13.68 6.87
N ASP A 266 -10.00 14.04 7.38
CA ASP A 266 -8.72 13.80 6.73
C ASP A 266 -8.46 12.28 6.61
N LYS A 267 -8.37 11.80 5.36
CA LYS A 267 -8.14 10.38 5.04
C LYS A 267 -6.66 10.08 4.78
N CYS A 268 -5.81 11.11 4.69
CA CYS A 268 -4.41 10.96 4.32
C CYS A 268 -3.61 10.28 5.41
N ILE A 269 -3.02 9.12 5.07
CA ILE A 269 -2.25 8.32 6.04
C ILE A 269 -1.01 9.06 6.56
N THR A 270 -0.34 9.87 5.73
CA THR A 270 0.83 10.62 6.17
C THR A 270 0.49 11.69 7.21
N ASN A 271 -0.72 12.26 7.15
CA ASN A 271 -1.22 13.19 8.15
C ASN A 271 -1.58 12.46 9.46
N LYS A 272 -2.27 11.32 9.39
CA LYS A 272 -2.60 10.47 10.53
C LYS A 272 -1.34 9.99 11.28
N LEU A 273 -0.28 9.70 10.55
CA LEU A 273 1.03 9.31 11.10
C LEU A 273 1.89 10.51 11.56
N ASN A 274 1.39 11.73 11.48
CA ASN A 274 2.13 12.96 11.77
C ASN A 274 3.41 13.16 10.95
N ILE A 275 3.49 12.57 9.75
CA ILE A 275 4.57 12.75 8.79
C ILE A 275 4.36 14.05 8.00
N SER A 276 3.12 14.38 7.70
CA SER A 276 2.69 15.64 7.06
C SER A 276 1.50 16.24 7.80
N LYS A 277 1.03 17.37 7.31
CA LYS A 277 -0.21 18.02 7.74
C LYS A 277 -1.11 18.21 6.54
N CYS A 278 -2.41 18.06 6.73
CA CYS A 278 -3.40 18.40 5.73
C CYS A 278 -3.37 19.93 5.48
N ILE A 279 -3.10 20.32 4.25
CA ILE A 279 -3.15 21.71 3.80
C ILE A 279 -4.45 21.90 3.03
N THR A 280 -5.31 22.77 3.50
CA THR A 280 -6.65 23.02 2.90
C THR A 280 -6.78 24.39 2.28
N SER A 281 -5.87 25.32 2.56
CA SER A 281 -5.88 26.67 2.01
C SER A 281 -4.75 26.87 0.99
N TYR A 282 -5.01 27.74 0.00
CA TYR A 282 -4.00 28.13 -0.98
C TYR A 282 -2.81 28.87 -0.35
N GLU A 283 -3.07 29.73 0.64
CA GLU A 283 -2.03 30.50 1.33
C GLU A 283 -1.06 29.58 2.06
N ASP A 284 -1.58 28.56 2.78
CA ASP A 284 -0.75 27.58 3.48
C ASP A 284 0.05 26.71 2.50
N LEU A 285 -0.52 26.36 1.34
CA LEU A 285 0.21 25.64 0.27
C LEU A 285 1.41 26.45 -0.19
N VAL A 286 1.22 27.75 -0.53
CA VAL A 286 2.32 28.63 -0.96
C VAL A 286 3.38 28.74 0.13
N ASN A 287 2.98 28.90 1.39
CA ASN A 287 3.91 28.99 2.52
C ASN A 287 4.72 27.68 2.69
N GLN A 288 4.08 26.53 2.62
CA GLN A 288 4.75 25.24 2.74
C GLN A 288 5.71 24.98 1.56
N LEU A 289 5.32 25.30 0.35
CA LEU A 289 6.22 25.21 -0.81
C LEU A 289 7.45 26.07 -0.63
N LYS A 290 7.33 27.31 -0.15
CA LYS A 290 8.48 28.19 0.16
C LYS A 290 9.42 27.59 1.20
N ILE A 291 8.85 27.00 2.26
CA ILE A 291 9.64 26.38 3.32
C ILE A 291 10.38 25.14 2.78
N LEU A 292 9.67 24.23 2.10
CA LEU A 292 10.25 22.94 1.69
C LEU A 292 11.22 23.02 0.52
N THR A 293 11.06 24.00 -0.38
CA THR A 293 12.01 24.23 -1.47
C THR A 293 13.29 24.95 -1.00
N GLY A 294 13.32 25.41 0.25
CA GLY A 294 14.45 26.12 0.87
C GLY A 294 15.16 25.39 2.02
N THR A 295 14.66 24.26 2.54
CA THR A 295 15.08 23.69 3.82
C THR A 295 15.94 22.42 3.73
N ILE A 296 16.76 22.20 4.79
CA ILE A 296 17.58 21.02 5.05
C ILE A 296 16.71 19.93 5.70
N ARG A 297 16.88 18.68 5.29
CA ARG A 297 16.09 17.50 5.68
C ARG A 297 16.40 16.98 7.09
N ASN A 298 15.39 16.46 7.80
CA ASN A 298 15.51 15.89 9.13
C ASN A 298 15.39 14.35 9.09
N ASP A 299 16.28 13.61 9.75
CA ASP A 299 16.57 12.17 9.55
C ASP A 299 15.75 11.18 10.41
N SER A 300 14.64 11.55 11.03
CA SER A 300 13.90 10.59 11.87
C SER A 300 12.74 9.92 11.14
N LYS A 301 12.94 8.67 10.71
CA LYS A 301 11.89 7.82 10.16
C LYS A 301 11.03 7.19 11.26
N PRO A 302 9.71 7.04 11.06
CA PRO A 302 8.87 6.27 11.97
C PRO A 302 9.39 4.84 12.10
N PHE A 303 9.37 4.30 13.33
CA PHE A 303 9.93 2.99 13.67
C PHE A 303 9.48 1.85 12.73
N TRP A 304 8.21 1.84 12.32
CA TRP A 304 7.63 0.78 11.48
C TRP A 304 7.99 0.89 9.99
N PHE A 305 8.69 1.94 9.60
CA PHE A 305 9.18 2.20 8.24
C PHE A 305 10.72 2.27 8.20
N ASP A 306 11.37 1.41 8.98
CA ASP A 306 12.82 1.35 9.11
C ASP A 306 13.51 0.46 8.07
N GLY A 307 12.76 -0.04 7.09
CA GLY A 307 13.26 -0.94 6.04
C GLY A 307 13.46 -2.38 6.49
N LYS A 308 12.84 -2.80 7.62
CA LYS A 308 12.99 -4.14 8.21
C LYS A 308 11.66 -4.90 8.32
N SER A 309 10.58 -4.38 7.75
CA SER A 309 9.25 -4.99 7.83
C SER A 309 9.22 -6.38 7.23
N THR A 310 9.88 -6.58 6.09
CA THR A 310 10.03 -7.89 5.44
C THR A 310 10.67 -8.92 6.39
N ASN A 311 11.76 -8.54 7.07
CA ASN A 311 12.44 -9.42 8.00
C ASN A 311 11.55 -9.78 9.21
N ARG A 312 10.79 -8.80 9.75
CA ARG A 312 9.83 -9.04 10.84
C ARG A 312 8.71 -9.99 10.41
N CYS A 313 8.16 -9.81 9.21
CA CYS A 313 7.18 -10.73 8.66
C CYS A 313 7.71 -12.16 8.57
N VAL A 314 8.93 -12.33 8.05
CA VAL A 314 9.56 -13.66 7.93
C VAL A 314 9.79 -14.28 9.30
N GLN A 315 10.29 -13.51 10.28
CA GLN A 315 10.51 -14.01 11.65
C GLN A 315 9.20 -14.46 12.30
N GLU A 316 8.15 -13.65 12.20
CA GLU A 316 6.83 -13.96 12.77
C GLU A 316 6.20 -15.19 12.10
N LEU A 317 6.31 -15.32 10.77
CA LEU A 317 5.87 -16.51 10.03
C LEU A 317 6.52 -17.79 10.58
N PHE A 318 7.84 -17.80 10.71
CA PHE A 318 8.54 -18.98 11.25
C PHE A 318 8.23 -19.23 12.71
N GLN A 319 8.00 -18.20 13.52
CA GLN A 319 7.58 -18.38 14.91
C GLN A 319 6.21 -19.04 15.00
N ILE A 320 5.22 -18.60 14.24
CA ILE A 320 3.86 -19.18 14.19
C ILE A 320 3.94 -20.67 13.82
N ILE A 321 4.76 -21.01 12.85
CA ILE A 321 4.94 -22.38 12.38
C ILE A 321 5.56 -23.27 13.47
N ASN A 322 6.66 -22.82 14.07
CA ASN A 322 7.35 -23.55 15.14
C ASN A 322 6.49 -23.74 16.40
N ASP A 323 5.58 -22.81 16.70
CA ASP A 323 4.69 -22.90 17.87
C ASP A 323 3.55 -23.94 17.64
N ARG A 324 3.23 -24.24 16.39
CA ARG A 324 2.27 -25.31 16.03
C ARG A 324 2.86 -26.73 16.15
N GLU A 325 4.16 -26.86 15.95
CA GLU A 325 4.84 -28.17 16.03
C GLU A 325 5.13 -28.63 17.48
N LYS A 326 4.84 -27.77 18.47
CA LYS A 326 4.94 -28.08 19.91
C LYS A 326 3.64 -28.54 20.52
#